data_0bb0ec645a5074d899052490b74f27b9
#
_entry.id   0bb0ec645a5074d899052490b74f27b9
#
_cell.length_a   1.000
_cell.length_b   1.000
_cell.length_c   1.000
_cell.angle_alpha   90.00
_cell.angle_beta   90.00
_cell.angle_gamma   90.00
#
_symmetry.space_group_name_H-M   'P 1'
#
loop_
_entity.id
_entity.type
_entity.pdbx_description
1 polymer ?
#
loop_
_entity_poly.entity_id
_entity_poly.type
_entity_poly.pdbx_seq_one_letter_code
_entity_poly.pdbx_strand_id
1 'polypeptide(L)'
;MSVSPRRRFLARWVPFLLLLLLAMGLTQRLAGRHDARIDLTDARLHTLSPELRSLLARIDDRVTITYYSSERVPSGFQNLRDDTIDVLSEIERASGGRVLLQVVDPYDWIEERVEERRRRFEAGEDEDPLARAIEPEGGFPSSEEELRRQRWTLAEKEALSREGVVEIRGPSVGEGSVGFVFFYSAIEVRYLDRPTEIIPAHSSLIGLEYELASRIARLIRVDRPKIALLLGRPEDRLEIPANPQTGQGPRVVHVFEALQQALEREFRVEVIDLLDDGSRIPEDAKLLIVAEPYQLERRQLYEIDRSIVRGRPALFLVSTVSGDLRRHRGPFETLEPGLDPLLEKWGVSISRELISSFEAGRIDIVRTGADGRPSLVQEEYPLAPRISGSGLSADSPLTQGLTDLVFPFASAFRPNPLVLERAGVSFTPLATTDEISWNSAFRPQLTDGMQRPPMETSRRQRFVVATLLEGAFPTAFPPGDPIPRWRSESVAEDGNLVELPPPRLVEAVDTAPGRVLLLGSSDMAKVVPLQVLRGTQNFPFLAGIVESLTLGQDLVNIRAKRPVPRPLAETTARERWWATWVNIVGVPAAILAAALLRSGLRRVAVRAYEMAFDREGGEGC
;
A
#
# COMPACT_ATOMS: atom_id res chain seq x y z
N MET A 1 63.91 -10.92 -50.75
CA MET A 1 62.41 -10.94 -50.93
C MET A 1 61.79 -9.99 -49.90
N SER A 2 61.48 -8.75 -50.30
CA SER A 2 60.90 -7.74 -49.42
C SER A 2 59.38 -8.02 -49.22
N VAL A 3 59.04 -8.39 -48.03
CA VAL A 3 57.61 -8.56 -47.65
C VAL A 3 56.92 -7.19 -47.64
N SER A 4 55.90 -7.00 -48.51
CA SER A 4 55.18 -5.73 -48.68
C SER A 4 54.67 -5.21 -47.36
N PRO A 5 54.65 -3.87 -47.11
CA PRO A 5 54.21 -3.26 -45.84
C PRO A 5 52.76 -3.60 -45.49
N ARG A 6 51.89 -3.89 -46.46
CA ARG A 6 50.53 -4.37 -46.25
C ARG A 6 50.48 -5.76 -45.58
N ARG A 7 51.39 -6.69 -45.93
CA ARG A 7 51.41 -8.01 -45.30
C ARG A 7 51.91 -7.96 -43.86
N ARG A 8 52.83 -7.05 -43.51
CA ARG A 8 53.30 -6.83 -42.13
C ARG A 8 52.24 -6.17 -41.27
N PHE A 9 51.43 -5.28 -41.83
CA PHE A 9 50.28 -4.68 -41.17
C PHE A 9 49.20 -5.72 -40.87
N LEU A 10 48.76 -6.50 -41.86
CA LEU A 10 47.79 -7.56 -41.69
C LEU A 10 48.26 -8.64 -40.72
N ALA A 11 49.53 -9.05 -40.76
CA ALA A 11 50.07 -10.05 -39.85
C ALA A 11 50.09 -9.62 -38.37
N ARG A 12 50.12 -8.30 -38.07
CA ARG A 12 50.06 -7.77 -36.70
C ARG A 12 48.62 -7.50 -36.23
N TRP A 13 47.74 -7.02 -37.09
CA TRP A 13 46.38 -6.59 -36.71
C TRP A 13 45.37 -7.71 -36.75
N VAL A 14 45.49 -8.69 -37.62
CA VAL A 14 44.59 -9.84 -37.69
C VAL A 14 44.59 -10.67 -36.41
N PRO A 15 45.75 -11.07 -35.82
CA PRO A 15 45.71 -11.79 -34.55
C PRO A 15 45.21 -10.93 -33.38
N PHE A 16 45.44 -9.62 -33.39
CA PHE A 16 44.90 -8.70 -32.39
C PHE A 16 43.37 -8.60 -32.47
N LEU A 17 42.82 -8.50 -33.68
CA LEU A 17 41.37 -8.46 -33.90
C LEU A 17 40.72 -9.80 -33.52
N LEU A 18 41.36 -10.92 -33.82
CA LEU A 18 40.90 -12.25 -33.40
C LEU A 18 40.93 -12.42 -31.89
N LEU A 19 41.96 -11.94 -31.21
CA LEU A 19 42.05 -11.93 -29.76
C LEU A 19 40.98 -11.02 -29.12
N LEU A 20 40.72 -9.88 -29.72
CA LEU A 20 39.68 -8.95 -29.26
C LEU A 20 38.26 -9.56 -29.40
N LEU A 21 38.01 -10.21 -30.56
CA LEU A 21 36.75 -10.94 -30.79
C LEU A 21 36.59 -12.14 -29.84
N LEU A 22 37.69 -12.87 -29.60
CA LEU A 22 37.71 -13.98 -28.64
C LEU A 22 37.46 -13.48 -27.20
N ALA A 23 38.10 -12.39 -26.79
CA ALA A 23 37.92 -11.75 -25.50
C ALA A 23 36.48 -11.25 -25.34
N MET A 24 35.91 -10.63 -26.40
CA MET A 24 34.51 -10.16 -26.41
C MET A 24 33.52 -11.33 -26.34
N GLY A 25 33.79 -12.45 -27.04
CA GLY A 25 32.99 -13.67 -26.95
C GLY A 25 33.09 -14.36 -25.59
N LEU A 26 34.29 -14.38 -24.98
CA LEU A 26 34.50 -14.89 -23.64
C LEU A 26 33.84 -14.04 -22.57
N THR A 27 33.95 -12.71 -22.67
CA THR A 27 33.24 -11.79 -21.74
C THR A 27 31.74 -11.89 -21.88
N GLN A 28 31.21 -12.03 -23.10
CA GLN A 28 29.77 -12.22 -23.33
C GLN A 28 29.28 -13.57 -22.79
N ARG A 29 30.09 -14.63 -22.90
CA ARG A 29 29.74 -15.95 -22.34
C ARG A 29 29.90 -16.02 -20.82
N LEU A 30 30.84 -15.28 -20.24
CA LEU A 30 30.98 -15.12 -18.78
C LEU A 30 29.89 -14.23 -18.20
N ALA A 31 29.55 -13.13 -18.88
CA ALA A 31 28.46 -12.25 -18.50
C ALA A 31 27.09 -12.98 -18.53
N GLY A 32 26.88 -13.88 -19.53
CA GLY A 32 25.67 -14.71 -19.59
C GLY A 32 25.61 -15.85 -18.55
N ARG A 33 26.70 -16.13 -17.83
CA ARG A 33 26.75 -17.08 -16.71
C ARG A 33 26.56 -16.42 -15.33
N HIS A 34 26.89 -15.15 -15.25
CA HIS A 34 26.69 -14.33 -14.07
C HIS A 34 25.66 -13.25 -14.42
N ASP A 35 24.38 -13.51 -14.09
CA ASP A 35 23.29 -12.52 -14.20
C ASP A 35 23.48 -11.36 -13.19
N ALA A 36 24.62 -10.69 -13.26
CA ALA A 36 24.88 -9.48 -12.49
C ALA A 36 24.09 -8.33 -13.13
N ARG A 37 22.83 -8.18 -12.73
CA ARG A 37 22.00 -7.03 -13.12
C ARG A 37 22.25 -5.90 -12.13
N ILE A 38 22.56 -4.71 -12.62
CA ILE A 38 22.62 -3.49 -11.82
C ILE A 38 21.30 -2.77 -12.03
N ASP A 39 20.50 -2.73 -10.98
CA ASP A 39 19.24 -1.98 -10.97
C ASP A 39 19.56 -0.49 -10.83
N LEU A 40 19.32 0.27 -11.90
CA LEU A 40 19.54 1.72 -11.97
C LEU A 40 18.28 2.52 -11.62
N THR A 41 17.17 1.86 -11.28
CA THR A 41 15.96 2.54 -10.86
C THR A 41 16.14 3.12 -9.46
N ASP A 42 15.67 4.35 -9.23
CA ASP A 42 15.77 5.06 -7.93
C ASP A 42 15.15 4.23 -6.79
N ALA A 43 14.04 3.55 -7.06
CA ALA A 43 13.32 2.69 -6.11
C ALA A 43 13.77 1.22 -6.12
N ARG A 44 14.79 0.85 -6.88
CA ARG A 44 15.29 -0.53 -7.05
C ARG A 44 14.15 -1.53 -7.32
N LEU A 45 13.30 -1.21 -8.29
CA LEU A 45 12.08 -1.98 -8.60
C LEU A 45 12.36 -3.41 -9.07
N HIS A 46 13.52 -3.64 -9.67
CA HIS A 46 13.94 -4.94 -10.19
C HIS A 46 14.86 -5.72 -9.22
N THR A 47 15.07 -5.22 -8.00
CA THR A 47 15.88 -5.88 -6.97
C THR A 47 14.98 -6.29 -5.81
N LEU A 48 14.90 -7.57 -5.47
CA LEU A 48 14.09 -8.05 -4.36
C LEU A 48 14.61 -7.52 -3.01
N SER A 49 13.68 -7.15 -2.14
CA SER A 49 14.00 -6.74 -0.78
C SER A 49 14.60 -7.90 0.04
N PRO A 50 15.46 -7.61 1.03
CA PRO A 50 15.97 -8.63 1.96
C PRO A 50 14.85 -9.35 2.70
N GLU A 51 13.78 -8.63 3.01
CA GLU A 51 12.61 -9.13 3.72
C GLU A 51 11.85 -10.16 2.90
N LEU A 52 11.63 -9.90 1.59
CA LEU A 52 11.02 -10.90 0.71
C LEU A 52 11.88 -12.14 0.59
N ARG A 53 13.21 -11.99 0.44
CA ARG A 53 14.13 -13.13 0.43
C ARG A 53 14.05 -13.95 1.73
N SER A 54 13.96 -13.28 2.88
CA SER A 54 13.74 -13.94 4.18
C SER A 54 12.41 -14.69 4.23
N LEU A 55 11.35 -14.11 3.67
CA LEU A 55 10.04 -14.77 3.58
C LEU A 55 10.09 -16.01 2.70
N LEU A 56 10.70 -15.91 1.51
CA LEU A 56 10.86 -17.03 0.59
C LEU A 56 11.69 -18.18 1.21
N ALA A 57 12.65 -17.86 2.07
CA ALA A 57 13.44 -18.87 2.79
C ALA A 57 12.62 -19.64 3.85
N ARG A 58 11.48 -19.12 4.30
CA ARG A 58 10.57 -19.76 5.26
C ARG A 58 9.51 -20.66 4.62
N ILE A 59 9.48 -20.76 3.30
CA ILE A 59 8.54 -21.61 2.58
C ILE A 59 9.02 -23.07 2.76
N ASP A 60 8.17 -23.91 3.35
CA ASP A 60 8.49 -25.31 3.62
C ASP A 60 8.22 -26.20 2.40
N ASP A 61 7.16 -25.88 1.63
CA ASP A 61 6.77 -26.63 0.43
C ASP A 61 6.70 -25.69 -0.79
N ARG A 62 6.32 -26.22 -1.96
CA ARG A 62 6.32 -25.45 -3.20
C ARG A 62 5.11 -24.51 -3.32
N VAL A 63 5.37 -23.25 -3.59
CA VAL A 63 4.40 -22.24 -4.01
C VAL A 63 4.40 -22.19 -5.53
N THR A 64 3.25 -22.25 -6.17
CA THR A 64 3.10 -22.03 -7.61
C THR A 64 2.55 -20.62 -7.85
N ILE A 65 3.23 -19.84 -8.67
CA ILE A 65 2.78 -18.54 -9.16
C ILE A 65 2.44 -18.68 -10.62
N THR A 66 1.16 -18.47 -10.98
CA THR A 66 0.71 -18.48 -12.38
C THR A 66 0.43 -17.04 -12.82
N TYR A 67 1.15 -16.57 -13.81
CA TYR A 67 0.90 -15.28 -14.42
C TYR A 67 0.05 -15.45 -15.67
N TYR A 68 -1.21 -15.06 -15.57
CA TYR A 68 -2.15 -15.01 -16.69
C TYR A 68 -1.93 -13.72 -17.46
N SER A 69 -1.30 -13.79 -18.63
CA SER A 69 -0.95 -12.61 -19.41
C SER A 69 -1.14 -12.85 -20.91
N SER A 70 -1.93 -11.99 -21.52
CA SER A 70 -2.11 -12.00 -22.98
C SER A 70 -0.81 -11.66 -23.71
N GLU A 71 -0.53 -12.33 -24.83
CA GLU A 71 0.60 -11.97 -25.69
C GLU A 71 0.41 -10.59 -26.32
N ARG A 72 -0.83 -10.26 -26.70
CA ARG A 72 -1.18 -8.97 -27.29
C ARG A 72 -1.72 -8.02 -26.25
N VAL A 73 -0.87 -7.08 -25.83
CA VAL A 73 -1.23 -6.00 -24.90
C VAL A 73 -1.26 -4.64 -25.59
N PRO A 74 -2.11 -3.69 -25.15
CA PRO A 74 -2.12 -2.33 -25.67
C PRO A 74 -0.76 -1.65 -25.55
N SER A 75 -0.46 -0.69 -26.43
CA SER A 75 0.84 -0.01 -26.51
C SER A 75 1.31 0.61 -25.20
N GLY A 76 0.37 1.07 -24.34
CA GLY A 76 0.68 1.59 -23.01
C GLY A 76 1.08 0.54 -21.95
N PHE A 77 0.89 -0.76 -22.25
CA PHE A 77 1.17 -1.87 -21.33
C PHE A 77 2.19 -2.87 -21.87
N GLN A 78 2.85 -2.58 -23.01
CA GLN A 78 3.78 -3.51 -23.66
C GLN A 78 4.91 -3.95 -22.74
N ASN A 79 5.49 -3.02 -22.00
CA ASN A 79 6.57 -3.34 -21.06
C ASN A 79 6.09 -4.04 -19.80
N LEU A 80 4.80 -3.88 -19.41
CA LEU A 80 4.26 -4.44 -18.16
C LEU A 80 4.41 -5.95 -18.10
N ARG A 81 4.12 -6.66 -19.22
CA ARG A 81 4.23 -8.12 -19.30
C ARG A 81 5.67 -8.58 -19.06
N ASP A 82 6.61 -8.02 -19.78
CA ASP A 82 8.02 -8.43 -19.73
C ASP A 82 8.65 -8.06 -18.37
N ASP A 83 8.39 -6.84 -17.89
CA ASP A 83 8.85 -6.39 -16.57
C ASP A 83 8.25 -7.23 -15.42
N THR A 84 6.98 -7.64 -15.53
CA THR A 84 6.34 -8.53 -14.56
C THR A 84 6.98 -9.92 -14.57
N ILE A 85 7.20 -10.50 -15.76
CA ILE A 85 7.89 -11.78 -15.90
C ILE A 85 9.30 -11.72 -15.32
N ASP A 86 10.02 -10.62 -15.53
CA ASP A 86 11.36 -10.42 -14.98
C ASP A 86 11.34 -10.42 -13.44
N VAL A 87 10.41 -9.70 -12.81
CA VAL A 87 10.25 -9.67 -11.33
C VAL A 87 9.87 -11.05 -10.80
N LEU A 88 8.89 -11.72 -11.42
CA LEU A 88 8.46 -13.06 -11.00
C LEU A 88 9.57 -14.11 -11.16
N SER A 89 10.35 -14.03 -12.24
CA SER A 89 11.50 -14.91 -12.46
C SER A 89 12.63 -14.66 -11.44
N GLU A 90 12.79 -13.43 -10.96
CA GLU A 90 13.72 -13.13 -9.88
C GLU A 90 13.26 -13.73 -8.55
N ILE A 91 11.94 -13.69 -8.27
CA ILE A 91 11.34 -14.36 -7.09
C ILE A 91 11.55 -15.87 -7.17
N GLU A 92 11.30 -16.50 -8.33
CA GLU A 92 11.54 -17.93 -8.55
C GLU A 92 13.00 -18.30 -8.27
N ARG A 93 13.94 -17.56 -8.85
CA ARG A 93 15.39 -17.78 -8.64
C ARG A 93 15.79 -17.58 -7.18
N ALA A 94 15.34 -16.49 -6.55
CA ALA A 94 15.67 -16.17 -5.16
C ALA A 94 15.08 -17.17 -4.17
N SER A 95 14.00 -17.88 -4.53
CA SER A 95 13.37 -18.91 -3.70
C SER A 95 14.20 -20.19 -3.56
N GLY A 96 15.18 -20.41 -4.44
CA GLY A 96 15.96 -21.66 -4.47
C GLY A 96 15.12 -22.89 -4.81
N GLY A 97 14.10 -22.75 -5.67
CA GLY A 97 13.23 -23.82 -6.15
C GLY A 97 11.95 -24.03 -5.32
N ARG A 98 11.69 -23.18 -4.33
CA ARG A 98 10.45 -23.21 -3.53
C ARG A 98 9.29 -22.53 -4.23
N VAL A 99 9.55 -21.63 -5.17
CA VAL A 99 8.55 -20.99 -6.02
C VAL A 99 8.71 -21.54 -7.44
N LEU A 100 7.59 -21.90 -8.07
CA LEU A 100 7.50 -22.30 -9.47
C LEU A 100 6.69 -21.24 -10.22
N LEU A 101 7.27 -20.64 -11.26
CA LEU A 101 6.61 -19.67 -12.12
C LEU A 101 6.02 -20.37 -13.34
N GLN A 102 4.75 -20.08 -13.65
CA GLN A 102 4.07 -20.46 -14.87
C GLN A 102 3.50 -19.20 -15.54
N VAL A 103 3.70 -19.07 -16.85
CA VAL A 103 3.12 -17.97 -17.64
C VAL A 103 2.14 -18.58 -18.62
N VAL A 104 0.89 -18.14 -18.57
CA VAL A 104 -0.22 -18.70 -19.36
C VAL A 104 -0.91 -17.56 -20.11
N ASP A 105 -1.12 -17.72 -21.41
CA ASP A 105 -2.05 -16.84 -22.14
C ASP A 105 -3.47 -17.38 -21.98
N PRO A 106 -4.38 -16.62 -21.34
CA PRO A 106 -5.76 -17.07 -21.15
C PRO A 106 -6.52 -17.27 -22.44
N TYR A 107 -6.17 -16.58 -23.53
CA TYR A 107 -6.85 -16.78 -24.81
C TYR A 107 -6.52 -18.15 -25.43
N ASP A 108 -5.24 -18.56 -25.38
CA ASP A 108 -4.83 -19.88 -25.84
C ASP A 108 -5.46 -20.98 -24.99
N TRP A 109 -5.47 -20.77 -23.66
CA TRP A 109 -6.09 -21.70 -22.73
C TRP A 109 -7.62 -21.85 -22.95
N ILE A 110 -8.34 -20.73 -23.22
CA ILE A 110 -9.77 -20.74 -23.57
C ILE A 110 -9.98 -21.47 -24.87
N GLU A 111 -9.16 -21.24 -25.88
CA GLU A 111 -9.27 -21.88 -27.19
C GLU A 111 -9.08 -23.40 -27.07
N GLU A 112 -8.09 -23.85 -26.32
CA GLU A 112 -7.86 -25.28 -26.08
C GLU A 112 -9.07 -25.95 -25.39
N ARG A 113 -9.65 -25.31 -24.37
CA ARG A 113 -10.84 -25.85 -23.68
C ARG A 113 -12.09 -25.85 -24.54
N VAL A 114 -12.28 -24.83 -25.35
CA VAL A 114 -13.37 -24.77 -26.33
C VAL A 114 -13.25 -25.92 -27.34
N GLU A 115 -12.04 -26.20 -27.83
CA GLU A 115 -11.79 -27.34 -28.72
C GLU A 115 -12.01 -28.70 -28.02
N GLU A 116 -11.65 -28.82 -26.75
CA GLU A 116 -11.94 -30.02 -25.95
C GLU A 116 -13.44 -30.23 -25.76
N ARG A 117 -14.20 -29.16 -25.45
CA ARG A 117 -15.66 -29.21 -25.36
C ARG A 117 -16.31 -29.57 -26.69
N ARG A 118 -15.80 -29.04 -27.81
CA ARG A 118 -16.26 -29.39 -29.13
C ARG A 118 -16.12 -30.90 -29.37
N ARG A 119 -14.95 -31.49 -29.08
CA ARG A 119 -14.70 -32.92 -29.22
C ARG A 119 -15.66 -33.77 -28.36
N ARG A 120 -15.89 -33.37 -27.10
CA ARG A 120 -16.83 -34.03 -26.21
C ARG A 120 -18.27 -33.95 -26.70
N PHE A 121 -18.67 -32.81 -27.23
CA PHE A 121 -19.99 -32.61 -27.84
C PHE A 121 -20.15 -33.52 -29.07
N GLU A 122 -19.16 -33.55 -29.98
CA GLU A 122 -19.16 -34.45 -31.15
C GLU A 122 -19.20 -35.92 -30.72
N ALA A 123 -18.65 -36.29 -29.57
CA ALA A 123 -18.72 -37.62 -28.99
C ALA A 123 -20.05 -37.92 -28.25
N GLY A 124 -20.92 -36.92 -28.09
CA GLY A 124 -22.20 -37.07 -27.35
C GLY A 124 -22.05 -37.06 -25.83
N GLU A 125 -20.90 -36.60 -25.32
CA GLU A 125 -20.57 -36.58 -23.90
C GLU A 125 -20.87 -35.21 -23.22
N ASP A 126 -21.15 -34.17 -23.99
CA ASP A 126 -21.43 -32.81 -23.48
C ASP A 126 -22.78 -32.28 -23.98
N GLU A 127 -23.42 -31.40 -23.19
CA GLU A 127 -24.72 -30.81 -23.52
C GLU A 127 -24.59 -29.76 -24.62
N ASP A 128 -25.64 -29.63 -25.49
CA ASP A 128 -25.69 -28.56 -26.48
C ASP A 128 -25.84 -27.18 -25.78
N PRO A 129 -24.87 -26.27 -25.91
CA PRO A 129 -24.92 -24.95 -25.29
C PRO A 129 -26.07 -24.10 -25.85
N LEU A 130 -26.67 -24.46 -26.99
CA LEU A 130 -27.80 -23.79 -27.58
C LEU A 130 -29.15 -24.21 -26.98
N ALA A 131 -29.20 -25.34 -26.26
CA ALA A 131 -30.43 -25.82 -25.60
C ALA A 131 -30.99 -24.87 -24.52
N ARG A 132 -30.18 -23.90 -24.04
CA ARG A 132 -30.55 -22.89 -23.03
C ARG A 132 -30.47 -21.46 -23.56
N ALA A 133 -30.74 -21.23 -24.85
CA ALA A 133 -30.43 -19.98 -25.52
C ALA A 133 -31.23 -18.77 -25.04
N ILE A 134 -30.49 -17.72 -24.61
CA ILE A 134 -30.88 -16.31 -24.66
C ILE A 134 -30.08 -15.69 -25.82
N GLU A 135 -30.73 -14.88 -26.65
CA GLU A 135 -30.13 -14.32 -27.90
C GLU A 135 -28.81 -13.57 -27.62
N PRO A 136 -27.78 -13.67 -28.48
CA PRO A 136 -26.48 -13.02 -28.30
C PRO A 136 -26.58 -11.52 -28.60
N GLU A 137 -25.96 -10.70 -27.74
CA GLU A 137 -25.69 -9.29 -28.02
C GLU A 137 -24.59 -9.17 -29.09
N GLY A 138 -24.96 -8.79 -30.29
CA GLY A 138 -24.03 -8.44 -31.36
C GLY A 138 -24.03 -9.40 -32.54
N GLY A 139 -24.70 -9.06 -33.62
CA GLY A 139 -24.65 -9.63 -34.96
C GLY A 139 -24.84 -11.14 -35.07
N PHE A 140 -25.69 -11.60 -35.95
CA PHE A 140 -25.95 -13.04 -36.14
C PHE A 140 -24.71 -13.76 -36.69
N PRO A 141 -24.20 -14.80 -36.00
CA PRO A 141 -23.16 -15.65 -36.56
C PRO A 141 -23.68 -16.44 -37.77
N SER A 142 -22.79 -16.67 -38.71
CA SER A 142 -23.11 -17.25 -40.02
C SER A 142 -23.44 -18.76 -39.96
N SER A 143 -23.20 -19.45 -38.84
CA SER A 143 -23.51 -20.87 -38.69
C SER A 143 -23.81 -21.25 -37.22
N GLU A 144 -24.57 -22.34 -37.00
CA GLU A 144 -24.83 -22.90 -35.66
C GLU A 144 -23.53 -23.31 -34.93
N GLU A 145 -22.53 -23.76 -35.65
CA GLU A 145 -21.23 -24.15 -35.11
C GLU A 145 -20.49 -22.94 -34.53
N GLU A 146 -20.55 -21.80 -35.22
CA GLU A 146 -19.95 -20.55 -34.76
C GLU A 146 -20.66 -20.01 -33.50
N LEU A 147 -22.00 -20.17 -33.43
CA LEU A 147 -22.81 -19.87 -32.25
C LEU A 147 -22.42 -20.72 -31.02
N ARG A 148 -22.25 -22.04 -31.23
CA ARG A 148 -21.78 -22.96 -30.20
C ARG A 148 -20.39 -22.54 -29.69
N ARG A 149 -19.47 -22.27 -30.61
CA ARG A 149 -18.11 -21.84 -30.26
C ARG A 149 -18.11 -20.53 -29.45
N GLN A 150 -18.89 -19.53 -29.84
CA GLN A 150 -19.03 -18.27 -29.08
C GLN A 150 -19.59 -18.50 -27.68
N ARG A 151 -20.60 -19.39 -27.52
CA ARG A 151 -21.17 -19.72 -26.21
C ARG A 151 -20.17 -20.43 -25.30
N TRP A 152 -19.44 -21.39 -25.82
CA TRP A 152 -18.37 -22.04 -25.05
C TRP A 152 -17.29 -21.06 -24.65
N THR A 153 -16.86 -20.19 -25.57
CA THR A 153 -15.88 -19.13 -25.27
C THR A 153 -16.37 -18.21 -24.14
N LEU A 154 -17.64 -17.81 -24.19
CA LEU A 154 -18.23 -16.96 -23.14
C LEU A 154 -18.26 -17.71 -21.79
N ALA A 155 -18.67 -18.96 -21.79
CA ALA A 155 -18.72 -19.78 -20.58
C ALA A 155 -17.33 -19.97 -19.94
N GLU A 156 -16.27 -20.17 -20.74
CA GLU A 156 -14.89 -20.27 -20.22
C GLU A 156 -14.39 -18.92 -19.72
N LYS A 157 -14.71 -17.80 -20.37
CA LYS A 157 -14.41 -16.44 -19.86
C LYS A 157 -15.11 -16.16 -18.54
N GLU A 158 -16.38 -16.55 -18.41
CA GLU A 158 -17.12 -16.43 -17.14
C GLU A 158 -16.53 -17.31 -16.04
N ALA A 159 -16.03 -18.50 -16.39
CA ALA A 159 -15.35 -19.39 -15.44
C ALA A 159 -14.07 -18.74 -14.90
N LEU A 160 -13.21 -18.24 -15.78
CA LEU A 160 -12.00 -17.49 -15.40
C LEU A 160 -12.32 -16.26 -14.55
N SER A 161 -13.36 -15.51 -14.94
CA SER A 161 -13.79 -14.33 -14.20
C SER A 161 -14.27 -14.67 -12.77
N ARG A 162 -14.97 -15.82 -12.60
CA ARG A 162 -15.36 -16.34 -11.27
C ARG A 162 -14.15 -16.75 -10.42
N GLU A 163 -13.10 -17.22 -11.06
CA GLU A 163 -11.82 -17.52 -10.42
C GLU A 163 -11.01 -16.24 -10.12
N GLY A 164 -11.45 -15.06 -10.57
CA GLY A 164 -10.79 -13.77 -10.36
C GLY A 164 -9.84 -13.34 -11.47
N VAL A 165 -9.73 -14.11 -12.57
CA VAL A 165 -8.97 -13.73 -13.76
C VAL A 165 -9.87 -12.97 -14.70
N VAL A 166 -9.81 -11.63 -14.67
CA VAL A 166 -10.71 -10.74 -15.40
C VAL A 166 -10.02 -10.05 -16.57
N GLU A 167 -10.77 -9.82 -17.66
CA GLU A 167 -10.29 -9.01 -18.77
C GLU A 167 -10.16 -7.53 -18.36
N ILE A 168 -9.03 -6.92 -18.72
CA ILE A 168 -8.75 -5.50 -18.52
C ILE A 168 -8.97 -4.79 -19.85
N ARG A 169 -9.65 -3.63 -19.81
CA ARG A 169 -9.83 -2.77 -20.96
C ARG A 169 -8.75 -1.69 -20.98
N GLY A 170 -7.88 -1.71 -21.97
CA GLY A 170 -6.82 -0.73 -22.15
C GLY A 170 -7.00 0.12 -23.41
N PRO A 171 -6.61 1.41 -23.41
CA PRO A 171 -6.62 2.23 -24.60
C PRO A 171 -5.55 1.72 -25.59
N SER A 172 -5.92 1.64 -26.85
CA SER A 172 -5.01 1.34 -27.97
C SER A 172 -5.01 2.53 -28.94
N VAL A 173 -3.84 3.03 -29.25
CA VAL A 173 -3.64 4.10 -30.23
C VAL A 173 -3.16 3.45 -31.52
N GLY A 174 -4.06 3.32 -32.49
CA GLY A 174 -3.73 2.92 -33.86
C GLY A 174 -3.56 4.14 -34.78
N GLU A 175 -3.09 3.93 -36.00
CA GLU A 175 -2.96 5.01 -37.01
C GLU A 175 -4.32 5.69 -37.24
N GLY A 176 -4.56 6.82 -36.54
CA GLY A 176 -5.72 7.68 -36.76
C GLY A 176 -6.98 7.37 -35.95
N SER A 177 -6.98 6.35 -35.04
CA SER A 177 -8.12 6.07 -34.17
C SER A 177 -7.68 5.67 -32.76
N VAL A 178 -8.41 6.16 -31.75
CA VAL A 178 -8.30 5.69 -30.38
C VAL A 178 -9.33 4.59 -30.19
N GLY A 179 -8.86 3.36 -30.01
CA GLY A 179 -9.68 2.19 -29.74
C GLY A 179 -9.43 1.66 -28.33
N PHE A 180 -10.15 0.58 -27.98
CA PHE A 180 -9.89 -0.18 -26.75
C PHE A 180 -9.57 -1.61 -27.12
N VAL A 181 -8.59 -2.18 -26.41
CA VAL A 181 -8.21 -3.59 -26.51
C VAL A 181 -8.44 -4.24 -25.17
N PHE A 182 -8.98 -5.45 -25.18
CA PHE A 182 -9.13 -6.28 -23.99
C PHE A 182 -7.91 -7.20 -23.88
N PHE A 183 -7.39 -7.35 -22.67
CA PHE A 183 -6.26 -8.21 -22.38
C PHE A 183 -6.34 -8.74 -20.96
N TYR A 184 -5.66 -9.83 -20.67
CA TYR A 184 -5.52 -10.38 -19.33
C TYR A 184 -4.18 -10.00 -18.74
N SER A 185 -4.18 -9.65 -17.46
CA SER A 185 -2.99 -9.53 -16.63
C SER A 185 -3.39 -9.79 -15.19
N ALA A 186 -3.29 -11.05 -14.75
CA ALA A 186 -3.64 -11.48 -13.40
C ALA A 186 -2.56 -12.43 -12.88
N ILE A 187 -2.32 -12.42 -11.57
CA ILE A 187 -1.33 -13.29 -10.93
C ILE A 187 -2.01 -14.14 -9.89
N GLU A 188 -1.95 -15.44 -10.05
CA GLU A 188 -2.45 -16.43 -9.12
C GLU A 188 -1.30 -16.97 -8.28
N VAL A 189 -1.52 -17.11 -6.97
CA VAL A 189 -0.58 -17.74 -6.03
C VAL A 189 -1.26 -18.92 -5.36
N ARG A 190 -0.68 -20.09 -5.50
CA ARG A 190 -1.19 -21.35 -4.95
C ARG A 190 -0.18 -22.03 -4.05
N TYR A 191 -0.63 -22.55 -2.92
CA TYR A 191 0.19 -23.28 -1.96
C TYR A 191 -0.58 -24.46 -1.39
N LEU A 192 -0.14 -25.68 -1.67
CA LEU A 192 -0.82 -26.93 -1.25
C LEU A 192 -2.34 -26.89 -1.57
N ASP A 193 -3.15 -27.43 -0.67
CA ASP A 193 -4.63 -27.46 -0.79
C ASP A 193 -5.30 -26.21 -0.20
N ARG A 194 -4.56 -25.12 -0.02
CA ARG A 194 -5.11 -23.88 0.52
C ARG A 194 -5.89 -23.10 -0.52
N PRO A 195 -6.83 -22.23 -0.09
CA PRO A 195 -7.52 -21.34 -1.01
C PRO A 195 -6.53 -20.52 -1.85
N THR A 196 -6.78 -20.49 -3.14
CA THR A 196 -5.96 -19.75 -4.09
C THR A 196 -6.09 -18.25 -3.86
N GLU A 197 -4.95 -17.54 -3.88
CA GLU A 197 -4.90 -16.09 -3.80
C GLU A 197 -4.66 -15.49 -5.19
N ILE A 198 -5.43 -14.47 -5.59
CA ILE A 198 -5.33 -13.87 -6.92
C ILE A 198 -5.17 -12.35 -6.84
N ILE A 199 -4.29 -11.81 -7.70
CA ILE A 199 -4.22 -10.39 -8.06
C ILE A 199 -4.98 -10.24 -9.37
N PRO A 200 -6.24 -9.75 -9.37
CA PRO A 200 -7.15 -9.94 -10.50
C PRO A 200 -6.86 -9.05 -11.71
N ALA A 201 -6.27 -7.88 -11.51
CA ALA A 201 -6.04 -6.89 -12.57
C ALA A 201 -4.70 -6.20 -12.33
N HIS A 202 -3.61 -6.90 -12.65
CA HIS A 202 -2.28 -6.37 -12.50
C HIS A 202 -1.97 -5.37 -13.62
N SER A 203 -1.82 -4.09 -13.27
CA SER A 203 -1.61 -2.99 -14.23
C SER A 203 -0.36 -2.17 -13.97
N SER A 204 0.41 -2.49 -12.93
CA SER A 204 1.61 -1.74 -12.54
C SER A 204 2.54 -2.59 -11.68
N LEU A 205 3.85 -2.47 -11.89
CA LEU A 205 4.87 -3.07 -11.03
C LEU A 205 4.92 -2.46 -9.64
N ILE A 206 4.35 -1.25 -9.49
CA ILE A 206 4.37 -0.54 -8.21
C ILE A 206 3.60 -1.33 -7.16
N GLY A 207 4.32 -1.80 -6.14
CA GLY A 207 3.75 -2.57 -5.05
C GLY A 207 3.52 -4.06 -5.34
N LEU A 208 3.89 -4.58 -6.51
CA LEU A 208 3.78 -5.99 -6.86
C LEU A 208 4.52 -6.89 -5.86
N GLU A 209 5.73 -6.50 -5.49
CA GLU A 209 6.55 -7.22 -4.51
C GLU A 209 5.81 -7.38 -3.16
N TYR A 210 5.21 -6.30 -2.67
CA TYR A 210 4.42 -6.32 -1.45
C TYR A 210 3.16 -7.18 -1.58
N GLU A 211 2.43 -7.06 -2.68
CA GLU A 211 1.21 -7.83 -2.91
C GLU A 211 1.49 -9.33 -2.95
N LEU A 212 2.57 -9.74 -3.60
CA LEU A 212 3.02 -11.14 -3.64
C LEU A 212 3.50 -11.61 -2.27
N ALA A 213 4.35 -10.82 -1.60
CA ALA A 213 4.83 -11.14 -0.26
C ALA A 213 3.69 -11.32 0.73
N SER A 214 2.69 -10.44 0.70
CA SER A 214 1.52 -10.50 1.58
C SER A 214 0.70 -11.78 1.32
N ARG A 215 0.46 -12.14 0.04
CA ARG A 215 -0.26 -13.36 -0.34
C ARG A 215 0.50 -14.62 0.04
N ILE A 216 1.79 -14.67 -0.27
CA ILE A 216 2.65 -15.80 0.10
C ILE A 216 2.66 -15.95 1.63
N ALA A 217 2.86 -14.86 2.37
CA ALA A 217 2.85 -14.89 3.84
C ALA A 217 1.53 -15.39 4.42
N ARG A 218 0.39 -15.07 3.79
CA ARG A 218 -0.93 -15.62 4.17
C ARG A 218 -1.04 -17.11 3.90
N LEU A 219 -0.60 -17.54 2.72
CA LEU A 219 -0.70 -18.93 2.30
C LEU A 219 0.20 -19.87 3.13
N ILE A 220 1.40 -19.45 3.52
CA ILE A 220 2.31 -20.30 4.31
C ILE A 220 1.96 -20.35 5.80
N ARG A 221 1.10 -19.44 6.30
CA ARG A 221 0.71 -19.43 7.73
C ARG A 221 -0.26 -20.55 8.03
N VAL A 222 -0.03 -21.22 9.16
CA VAL A 222 -0.92 -22.28 9.64
C VAL A 222 -2.22 -21.68 10.19
N ASP A 223 -2.12 -20.58 10.97
CA ASP A 223 -3.26 -19.95 11.64
C ASP A 223 -3.36 -18.45 11.33
N ARG A 224 -4.60 -17.95 11.26
CA ARG A 224 -4.86 -16.52 11.20
C ARG A 224 -4.62 -15.91 12.58
N PRO A 225 -3.75 -14.89 12.72
CA PRO A 225 -3.55 -14.23 14.01
C PRO A 225 -4.86 -13.66 14.56
N LYS A 226 -5.09 -13.83 15.86
CA LYS A 226 -6.26 -13.27 16.53
C LYS A 226 -6.03 -11.81 16.86
N ILE A 227 -7.03 -10.97 16.58
CA ILE A 227 -7.09 -9.55 16.93
C ILE A 227 -8.26 -9.35 17.88
N ALA A 228 -8.01 -8.65 18.98
CA ALA A 228 -9.03 -8.19 19.89
C ALA A 228 -9.49 -6.79 19.45
N LEU A 229 -10.77 -6.63 19.12
CA LEU A 229 -11.38 -5.36 18.72
C LEU A 229 -12.33 -4.88 19.81
N LEU A 230 -11.95 -3.84 20.56
CA LEU A 230 -12.78 -3.15 21.52
C LEU A 230 -13.45 -1.95 20.85
N LEU A 231 -14.79 -1.95 20.85
CA LEU A 231 -15.60 -0.85 20.35
C LEU A 231 -16.05 0.00 21.56
N GLY A 232 -15.67 1.28 21.59
CA GLY A 232 -16.02 2.17 22.71
C GLY A 232 -17.51 2.48 22.77
N ARG A 233 -18.21 2.38 21.65
CA ARG A 233 -19.67 2.61 21.51
C ARG A 233 -20.29 1.46 20.71
N PRO A 234 -20.48 0.28 21.30
CA PRO A 234 -20.98 -0.90 20.58
C PRO A 234 -22.43 -0.74 20.06
N GLU A 235 -23.20 0.20 20.63
CA GLU A 235 -24.56 0.53 20.20
C GLU A 235 -24.61 1.45 18.97
N ASP A 236 -23.49 2.03 18.54
CA ASP A 236 -23.46 3.03 17.47
C ASP A 236 -23.73 2.37 16.10
N ARG A 237 -24.96 2.58 15.60
CA ARG A 237 -25.48 1.98 14.38
C ARG A 237 -25.79 3.03 13.33
N LEU A 238 -25.59 2.64 12.08
CA LEU A 238 -25.85 3.45 10.91
C LEU A 238 -26.82 2.75 9.97
N GLU A 239 -27.83 3.45 9.51
CA GLU A 239 -28.67 2.99 8.42
C GLU A 239 -28.01 3.28 7.08
N ILE A 240 -27.73 2.24 6.32
CA ILE A 240 -27.27 2.33 4.94
C ILE A 240 -28.50 2.17 4.05
N PRO A 241 -28.82 3.16 3.20
CA PRO A 241 -29.95 3.07 2.30
C PRO A 241 -29.73 1.96 1.26
N ALA A 242 -30.83 1.46 0.70
CA ALA A 242 -30.78 0.51 -0.39
C ALA A 242 -29.95 1.04 -1.57
N ASN A 243 -29.11 0.17 -2.14
CA ASN A 243 -28.34 0.50 -3.34
C ASN A 243 -28.97 -0.19 -4.56
N PRO A 244 -29.66 0.56 -5.44
CA PRO A 244 -30.29 -0.03 -6.62
C PRO A 244 -29.31 -0.67 -7.60
N GLN A 245 -28.03 -0.22 -7.60
CA GLN A 245 -27.02 -0.74 -8.52
C GLN A 245 -26.49 -2.12 -8.11
N THR A 246 -26.47 -2.42 -6.80
CA THR A 246 -25.99 -3.72 -6.28
C THR A 246 -27.13 -4.65 -5.87
N GLY A 247 -28.40 -4.18 -5.94
CA GLY A 247 -29.58 -4.93 -5.49
C GLY A 247 -29.65 -5.14 -3.97
N GLN A 248 -28.77 -4.49 -3.20
CA GLN A 248 -28.78 -4.59 -1.74
C GLN A 248 -29.89 -3.72 -1.14
N GLY A 249 -30.73 -4.32 -0.30
CA GLY A 249 -31.74 -3.62 0.48
C GLY A 249 -31.14 -2.72 1.57
N PRO A 250 -31.97 -1.89 2.25
CA PRO A 250 -31.53 -1.09 3.37
C PRO A 250 -31.04 -2.00 4.51
N ARG A 251 -29.95 -1.62 5.17
CA ARG A 251 -29.36 -2.39 6.28
C ARG A 251 -28.85 -1.47 7.38
N VAL A 252 -28.92 -1.98 8.61
CA VAL A 252 -28.36 -1.31 9.79
C VAL A 252 -27.05 -1.99 10.14
N VAL A 253 -25.98 -1.21 10.19
CA VAL A 253 -24.62 -1.70 10.42
C VAL A 253 -23.95 -0.93 11.54
N HIS A 254 -22.94 -1.52 12.17
CA HIS A 254 -22.08 -0.78 13.08
C HIS A 254 -21.20 0.22 12.31
N VAL A 255 -20.91 1.39 12.90
CA VAL A 255 -20.12 2.44 12.22
C VAL A 255 -18.72 1.98 11.81
N PHE A 256 -18.11 0.97 12.48
CA PHE A 256 -16.83 0.35 12.15
C PHE A 256 -16.94 -0.96 11.35
N GLU A 257 -18.12 -1.28 10.77
CA GLU A 257 -18.29 -2.52 10.01
C GLU A 257 -17.25 -2.68 8.88
N ALA A 258 -16.92 -1.58 8.17
CA ALA A 258 -15.94 -1.64 7.09
C ALA A 258 -14.53 -2.01 7.59
N LEU A 259 -14.12 -1.50 8.75
CA LEU A 259 -12.87 -1.87 9.39
C LEU A 259 -12.91 -3.35 9.79
N GLN A 260 -13.97 -3.78 10.48
CA GLN A 260 -14.12 -5.16 10.92
C GLN A 260 -14.06 -6.14 9.73
N GLN A 261 -14.84 -5.92 8.67
CA GLN A 261 -14.86 -6.76 7.48
C GLN A 261 -13.50 -6.83 6.77
N ALA A 262 -12.76 -5.71 6.74
CA ALA A 262 -11.44 -5.72 6.16
C ALA A 262 -10.44 -6.53 6.99
N LEU A 263 -10.52 -6.42 8.32
CA LEU A 263 -9.68 -7.21 9.22
C LEU A 263 -10.01 -8.71 9.17
N GLU A 264 -11.28 -9.08 9.09
CA GLU A 264 -11.74 -10.48 9.03
C GLU A 264 -11.26 -11.24 7.78
N ARG A 265 -10.89 -10.53 6.73
CA ARG A 265 -10.30 -11.14 5.53
C ARG A 265 -8.96 -11.81 5.82
N GLU A 266 -8.17 -11.23 6.72
CA GLU A 266 -6.77 -11.62 6.97
C GLU A 266 -6.52 -12.13 8.38
N PHE A 267 -7.37 -11.75 9.33
CA PHE A 267 -7.23 -12.02 10.76
C PHE A 267 -8.48 -12.68 11.32
N ARG A 268 -8.32 -13.34 12.45
CA ARG A 268 -9.44 -13.76 13.28
C ARG A 268 -9.81 -12.63 14.22
N VAL A 269 -10.88 -11.89 13.93
CA VAL A 269 -11.33 -10.77 14.74
C VAL A 269 -12.28 -11.25 15.82
N GLU A 270 -11.99 -10.90 17.07
CA GLU A 270 -12.88 -11.09 18.21
C GLU A 270 -13.28 -9.71 18.74
N VAL A 271 -14.55 -9.37 18.55
CA VAL A 271 -15.12 -8.14 19.12
C VAL A 271 -15.29 -8.35 20.61
N ILE A 272 -14.71 -7.46 21.40
CA ILE A 272 -14.70 -7.55 22.86
C ILE A 272 -15.60 -6.48 23.43
N ASP A 273 -16.37 -6.88 24.42
CA ASP A 273 -17.09 -6.00 25.29
C ASP A 273 -16.51 -6.12 26.72
N LEU A 274 -15.97 -5.04 27.25
CA LEU A 274 -15.41 -5.00 28.60
C LEU A 274 -16.40 -4.36 29.58
N LEU A 275 -17.65 -4.83 29.60
CA LEU A 275 -18.73 -4.25 30.42
C LEU A 275 -19.04 -5.06 31.68
N ASP A 276 -18.67 -6.33 31.74
CA ASP A 276 -18.99 -7.22 32.87
C ASP A 276 -17.81 -8.06 33.36
N ASP A 277 -17.97 -8.79 34.46
CA ASP A 277 -16.92 -9.59 35.11
C ASP A 277 -16.44 -10.78 34.25
N GLY A 278 -17.23 -11.22 33.27
CA GLY A 278 -16.85 -12.26 32.30
C GLY A 278 -15.94 -11.77 31.19
N SER A 279 -15.91 -10.46 30.95
CA SER A 279 -15.22 -9.88 29.83
C SER A 279 -13.71 -9.76 30.08
N ARG A 280 -12.90 -10.29 29.16
CA ARG A 280 -11.42 -10.25 29.20
C ARG A 280 -10.87 -10.05 27.79
N ILE A 281 -9.71 -9.42 27.72
CA ILE A 281 -8.94 -9.41 26.48
C ILE A 281 -8.31 -10.80 26.31
N PRO A 282 -8.60 -11.53 25.20
CA PRO A 282 -8.06 -12.86 24.98
C PRO A 282 -6.53 -12.91 25.08
N GLU A 283 -6.00 -13.87 25.80
CA GLU A 283 -4.53 -13.97 25.99
C GLU A 283 -3.81 -14.29 24.68
N ASP A 284 -4.45 -15.03 23.77
CA ASP A 284 -3.93 -15.40 22.46
C ASP A 284 -4.05 -14.29 21.40
N ALA A 285 -4.70 -13.16 21.72
CA ALA A 285 -4.76 -12.02 20.80
C ALA A 285 -3.36 -11.41 20.59
N LYS A 286 -2.98 -11.25 19.33
CA LYS A 286 -1.68 -10.67 18.93
C LYS A 286 -1.68 -9.15 18.88
N LEU A 287 -2.85 -8.55 18.76
CA LEU A 287 -3.07 -7.10 18.68
C LEU A 287 -4.35 -6.73 19.42
N LEU A 288 -4.32 -5.61 20.12
CA LEU A 288 -5.51 -4.96 20.67
C LEU A 288 -5.81 -3.72 19.82
N ILE A 289 -7.04 -3.63 19.27
CA ILE A 289 -7.54 -2.42 18.61
C ILE A 289 -8.63 -1.82 19.50
N VAL A 290 -8.46 -0.57 19.87
CA VAL A 290 -9.47 0.21 20.63
C VAL A 290 -10.02 1.29 19.71
N ALA A 291 -11.23 1.06 19.21
CA ALA A 291 -11.89 1.94 18.25
C ALA A 291 -12.89 2.86 18.98
N GLU A 292 -12.61 4.16 18.93
CA GLU A 292 -13.40 5.24 19.54
C GLU A 292 -13.70 4.98 21.02
N PRO A 293 -12.66 4.90 21.88
CA PRO A 293 -12.88 4.75 23.32
C PRO A 293 -13.76 5.87 23.83
N TYR A 294 -14.77 5.51 24.63
CA TYR A 294 -15.75 6.45 25.14
C TYR A 294 -16.04 6.16 26.62
N GLN A 295 -15.80 7.15 27.47
CA GLN A 295 -16.03 7.07 28.93
C GLN A 295 -15.52 5.78 29.58
N LEU A 296 -14.30 5.35 29.19
CA LEU A 296 -13.72 4.12 29.74
C LEU A 296 -13.63 4.16 31.26
N GLU A 297 -14.20 3.14 31.88
CA GLU A 297 -14.17 2.98 33.34
C GLU A 297 -12.81 2.46 33.81
N ARG A 298 -12.49 2.67 35.10
CA ARG A 298 -11.19 2.24 35.68
C ARG A 298 -10.93 0.74 35.50
N ARG A 299 -11.98 -0.10 35.47
CA ARG A 299 -11.83 -1.54 35.27
C ARG A 299 -11.43 -1.86 33.82
N GLN A 300 -12.06 -1.21 32.86
CA GLN A 300 -11.71 -1.36 31.44
C GLN A 300 -10.28 -0.89 31.17
N LEU A 301 -9.88 0.25 31.76
CA LEU A 301 -8.51 0.76 31.69
C LEU A 301 -7.50 -0.23 32.29
N TYR A 302 -7.86 -0.91 33.40
CA TYR A 302 -7.01 -1.93 34.01
C TYR A 302 -6.76 -3.12 33.05
N GLU A 303 -7.79 -3.63 32.37
CA GLU A 303 -7.64 -4.72 31.40
C GLU A 303 -6.78 -4.30 30.19
N ILE A 304 -6.98 -3.08 29.68
CA ILE A 304 -6.18 -2.50 28.59
C ILE A 304 -4.72 -2.32 29.03
N ASP A 305 -4.50 -1.71 30.20
CA ASP A 305 -3.17 -1.50 30.78
C ASP A 305 -2.39 -2.81 30.92
N ARG A 306 -3.01 -3.82 31.56
CA ARG A 306 -2.41 -5.15 31.75
C ARG A 306 -2.01 -5.82 30.42
N SER A 307 -2.82 -5.62 29.38
CA SER A 307 -2.55 -6.12 28.04
C SER A 307 -1.30 -5.48 27.43
N ILE A 308 -1.17 -4.15 27.56
CA ILE A 308 -0.06 -3.37 26.99
C ILE A 308 1.24 -3.57 27.78
N VAL A 309 1.17 -3.57 29.11
CA VAL A 309 2.34 -3.78 29.97
C VAL A 309 3.01 -5.13 29.71
N ARG A 310 2.23 -6.15 29.32
CA ARG A 310 2.76 -7.47 28.90
C ARG A 310 3.40 -7.46 27.51
N GLY A 311 3.54 -6.29 26.88
CA GLY A 311 4.17 -6.12 25.57
C GLY A 311 3.24 -6.37 24.38
N ARG A 312 1.91 -6.53 24.59
CA ARG A 312 0.98 -6.65 23.46
C ARG A 312 0.88 -5.34 22.71
N PRO A 313 1.09 -5.34 21.38
CA PRO A 313 0.87 -4.17 20.56
C PRO A 313 -0.58 -3.69 20.65
N ALA A 314 -0.77 -2.35 20.59
CA ALA A 314 -2.11 -1.78 20.58
C ALA A 314 -2.24 -0.65 19.54
N LEU A 315 -3.42 -0.56 18.95
CA LEU A 315 -3.85 0.51 18.04
C LEU A 315 -5.06 1.22 18.67
N PHE A 316 -4.93 2.51 18.90
CA PHE A 316 -6.01 3.36 19.38
C PHE A 316 -6.47 4.30 18.27
N LEU A 317 -7.74 4.25 17.94
CA LEU A 317 -8.43 5.22 17.08
C LEU A 317 -9.19 6.16 18.02
N VAL A 318 -8.65 7.35 18.25
CA VAL A 318 -9.14 8.25 19.31
C VAL A 318 -9.68 9.53 18.71
N SER A 319 -10.93 9.87 19.00
CA SER A 319 -11.51 11.17 18.71
C SER A 319 -12.00 11.82 19.99
N THR A 320 -11.82 13.13 20.10
CA THR A 320 -12.42 13.97 21.17
C THR A 320 -13.66 14.71 20.68
N VAL A 321 -13.90 14.67 19.38
CA VAL A 321 -15.11 15.19 18.73
C VAL A 321 -15.52 14.21 17.64
N SER A 322 -16.82 14.02 17.46
CA SER A 322 -17.41 13.23 16.38
C SER A 322 -18.50 14.00 15.68
N GLY A 323 -18.74 13.63 14.41
CA GLY A 323 -19.80 14.21 13.61
C GLY A 323 -20.11 13.38 12.36
N ASP A 324 -21.27 13.63 11.76
CA ASP A 324 -21.64 13.00 10.50
C ASP A 324 -21.16 13.89 9.32
N LEU A 325 -20.20 13.45 8.55
CA LEU A 325 -19.69 14.20 7.38
C LEU A 325 -20.76 14.48 6.33
N ARG A 326 -21.84 13.68 6.28
CA ARG A 326 -23.01 13.97 5.42
C ARG A 326 -23.76 15.22 5.90
N ARG A 327 -23.69 15.51 7.21
CA ARG A 327 -24.22 16.71 7.85
C ARG A 327 -23.09 17.66 8.20
N HIS A 328 -22.33 18.09 7.21
CA HIS A 328 -21.08 18.85 7.33
C HIS A 328 -21.15 20.12 8.24
N ARG A 329 -22.34 20.56 8.61
CA ARG A 329 -22.56 21.70 9.52
C ARG A 329 -22.88 21.31 10.96
N GLY A 330 -22.88 20.03 11.27
CA GLY A 330 -23.22 19.49 12.59
C GLY A 330 -24.67 18.95 12.66
N PRO A 331 -25.16 18.56 13.83
CA PRO A 331 -24.49 18.77 15.12
C PRO A 331 -23.24 17.91 15.28
N PHE A 332 -22.24 18.47 15.96
CA PHE A 332 -21.05 17.77 16.44
C PHE A 332 -21.22 17.46 17.92
N GLU A 333 -20.61 16.40 18.39
CA GLU A 333 -20.60 16.01 19.80
C GLU A 333 -19.17 15.89 20.34
N THR A 334 -18.99 16.17 21.62
CA THR A 334 -17.73 15.90 22.31
C THR A 334 -17.69 14.47 22.78
N LEU A 335 -16.54 13.83 22.59
CA LEU A 335 -16.23 12.51 23.09
C LEU A 335 -15.20 12.63 24.21
N GLU A 336 -15.43 11.90 25.30
CA GLU A 336 -14.49 11.75 26.41
C GLU A 336 -13.89 10.33 26.34
N PRO A 337 -12.68 10.17 25.81
CA PRO A 337 -12.09 8.84 25.63
C PRO A 337 -11.85 8.09 26.94
N GLY A 338 -11.57 8.80 28.01
CA GLY A 338 -11.25 8.20 29.32
C GLY A 338 -9.84 7.61 29.39
N LEU A 339 -8.97 7.86 28.40
CA LEU A 339 -7.60 7.31 28.33
C LEU A 339 -6.55 8.10 29.11
N ASP A 340 -6.89 9.29 29.64
CA ASP A 340 -5.93 10.19 30.29
C ASP A 340 -5.04 9.49 31.34
N PRO A 341 -5.57 8.58 32.22
CA PRO A 341 -4.71 7.90 33.20
C PRO A 341 -3.59 7.05 32.61
N LEU A 342 -3.78 6.47 31.42
CA LEU A 342 -2.77 5.71 30.71
C LEU A 342 -1.82 6.64 29.96
N LEU A 343 -2.36 7.57 29.18
CA LEU A 343 -1.58 8.48 28.34
C LEU A 343 -0.64 9.36 29.17
N GLU A 344 -1.10 9.89 30.31
CA GLU A 344 -0.28 10.69 31.21
C GLU A 344 0.93 9.91 31.77
N LYS A 345 0.72 8.63 32.11
CA LYS A 345 1.81 7.74 32.55
C LYS A 345 2.82 7.48 31.45
N TRP A 346 2.37 7.40 30.19
CA TRP A 346 3.23 7.21 29.03
C TRP A 346 3.89 8.51 28.54
N GLY A 347 3.54 9.67 29.13
CA GLY A 347 4.08 10.97 28.74
C GLY A 347 3.42 11.58 27.52
N VAL A 348 2.16 11.29 27.25
CA VAL A 348 1.39 11.84 26.14
C VAL A 348 0.07 12.42 26.66
N SER A 349 -0.39 13.49 26.03
CA SER A 349 -1.72 14.04 26.27
C SER A 349 -2.47 14.23 24.95
N ILE A 350 -3.80 14.15 25.00
CA ILE A 350 -4.67 14.39 23.84
C ILE A 350 -5.33 15.77 23.97
N SER A 351 -5.31 16.53 22.85
CA SER A 351 -6.01 17.82 22.80
C SER A 351 -7.49 17.61 22.56
N ARG A 352 -8.31 18.34 23.32
CA ARG A 352 -9.78 18.35 23.17
C ARG A 352 -10.28 19.43 22.21
N GLU A 353 -9.38 20.13 21.54
CA GLU A 353 -9.68 21.14 20.55
C GLU A 353 -9.72 20.54 19.15
N LEU A 354 -10.65 21.01 18.33
CA LEU A 354 -10.73 20.64 16.93
C LEU A 354 -9.55 21.22 16.14
N ILE A 355 -8.92 20.36 15.35
CA ILE A 355 -7.86 20.76 14.43
C ILE A 355 -8.48 21.02 13.06
N SER A 356 -8.13 22.16 12.49
CA SER A 356 -8.50 22.57 11.14
C SER A 356 -7.25 22.87 10.32
N SER A 357 -7.34 22.65 9.00
CA SER A 357 -6.26 22.96 8.07
C SER A 357 -6.81 23.52 6.75
N PHE A 358 -6.00 24.29 6.04
CA PHE A 358 -6.25 24.63 4.65
C PHE A 358 -6.02 23.45 3.71
N GLU A 359 -4.99 22.64 4.00
CA GLU A 359 -4.88 21.34 3.33
C GLU A 359 -5.91 20.42 3.94
N ALA A 360 -7.03 20.25 3.27
CA ALA A 360 -8.17 19.50 3.77
C ALA A 360 -8.67 18.45 2.79
N GLY A 361 -9.31 17.43 3.32
CA GLY A 361 -10.05 16.45 2.54
C GLY A 361 -11.25 17.11 1.86
N ARG A 362 -11.63 16.57 0.70
CA ARG A 362 -12.80 17.02 -0.04
C ARG A 362 -13.99 16.16 0.30
N ILE A 363 -15.13 16.82 0.56
CA ILE A 363 -16.41 16.15 0.80
C ILE A 363 -17.41 16.52 -0.30
N ASP A 364 -18.27 15.57 -0.62
CA ASP A 364 -19.38 15.79 -1.55
C ASP A 364 -20.55 16.44 -0.79
N ILE A 365 -20.89 17.68 -1.17
CA ILE A 365 -22.03 18.41 -0.60
C ILE A 365 -23.09 18.67 -1.67
N VAL A 366 -24.36 18.61 -1.27
CA VAL A 366 -25.47 18.98 -2.15
C VAL A 366 -25.73 20.48 -2.04
N ARG A 367 -25.47 21.22 -3.10
CA ARG A 367 -25.85 22.62 -3.22
C ARG A 367 -27.05 22.80 -4.15
N THR A 368 -28.00 23.61 -3.75
CA THR A 368 -29.09 24.02 -4.62
C THR A 368 -28.64 25.21 -5.43
N GLY A 369 -28.56 25.04 -6.74
CA GLY A 369 -28.22 26.12 -7.67
C GLY A 369 -29.29 27.23 -7.70
N ALA A 370 -28.97 28.35 -8.36
CA ALA A 370 -29.90 29.45 -8.56
C ALA A 370 -31.15 29.04 -9.35
N ASP A 371 -31.06 27.94 -10.09
CA ASP A 371 -32.16 27.30 -10.86
C ASP A 371 -33.03 26.36 -10.02
N GLY A 372 -32.77 26.27 -8.71
CA GLY A 372 -33.48 25.38 -7.78
C GLY A 372 -33.09 23.90 -7.88
N ARG A 373 -32.14 23.53 -8.74
CA ARG A 373 -31.72 22.12 -8.91
C ARG A 373 -30.63 21.76 -7.95
N PRO A 374 -30.72 20.60 -7.27
CA PRO A 374 -29.65 20.10 -6.44
C PRO A 374 -28.48 19.64 -7.33
N SER A 375 -27.27 20.08 -7.03
CA SER A 375 -26.03 19.65 -7.66
C SER A 375 -25.05 19.15 -6.58
N LEU A 376 -24.32 18.07 -6.90
CA LEU A 376 -23.27 17.57 -6.04
C LEU A 376 -21.99 18.36 -6.34
N VAL A 377 -21.46 19.04 -5.33
CA VAL A 377 -20.24 19.86 -5.43
C VAL A 377 -19.22 19.32 -4.45
N GLN A 378 -17.97 19.21 -4.89
CA GLN A 378 -16.87 18.87 -3.99
C GLN A 378 -16.30 20.12 -3.34
N GLU A 379 -16.31 20.16 -2.02
CA GLU A 379 -15.71 21.25 -1.25
C GLU A 379 -14.62 20.75 -0.32
N GLU A 380 -13.60 21.54 -0.13
CA GLU A 380 -12.59 21.32 0.90
C GLU A 380 -13.21 21.55 2.28
N TYR A 381 -13.00 20.58 3.17
CA TYR A 381 -13.57 20.59 4.50
C TYR A 381 -12.49 20.76 5.56
N PRO A 382 -12.28 21.98 6.10
CA PRO A 382 -11.17 22.26 7.02
C PRO A 382 -11.09 21.36 8.25
N LEU A 383 -12.24 20.83 8.73
CA LEU A 383 -12.29 19.87 9.85
C LEU A 383 -11.84 18.45 9.49
N ALA A 384 -11.37 18.25 8.28
CA ALA A 384 -10.77 16.99 7.83
C ALA A 384 -9.35 17.26 7.29
N PRO A 385 -8.37 17.63 8.15
CA PRO A 385 -7.00 17.87 7.73
C PRO A 385 -6.47 16.76 6.85
N ARG A 386 -5.87 17.14 5.73
CA ARG A 386 -5.16 16.26 4.81
C ARG A 386 -3.66 16.39 5.05
N ILE A 387 -3.02 15.30 5.38
CA ILE A 387 -1.59 15.25 5.65
C ILE A 387 -0.90 14.66 4.42
N SER A 388 -0.02 15.44 3.81
CA SER A 388 0.70 15.05 2.61
C SER A 388 2.19 15.42 2.70
N GLY A 389 3.01 14.86 1.82
CA GLY A 389 4.42 15.24 1.67
C GLY A 389 5.20 15.22 2.99
N SER A 390 5.74 16.39 3.39
CA SER A 390 6.56 16.53 4.61
C SER A 390 5.78 16.38 5.92
N GLY A 391 4.47 16.30 5.86
CA GLY A 391 3.63 16.01 7.02
C GLY A 391 3.63 14.53 7.41
N LEU A 392 3.99 13.65 6.49
CA LEU A 392 4.17 12.22 6.74
C LEU A 392 5.63 11.93 7.09
N SER A 393 5.86 11.09 8.11
CA SER A 393 7.22 10.71 8.50
C SER A 393 7.93 9.96 7.36
N ALA A 394 9.07 10.46 6.92
CA ALA A 394 9.89 9.81 5.91
C ALA A 394 10.66 8.59 6.46
N ASP A 395 10.90 8.57 7.76
CA ASP A 395 11.73 7.57 8.42
C ASP A 395 10.92 6.33 8.86
N SER A 396 9.59 6.44 8.88
CA SER A 396 8.74 5.32 9.30
C SER A 396 8.26 4.50 8.11
N PRO A 397 8.51 3.18 8.10
CA PRO A 397 7.98 2.28 7.07
C PRO A 397 6.44 2.31 6.96
N LEU A 398 5.74 2.70 8.03
CA LEU A 398 4.27 2.80 8.05
C LEU A 398 3.73 3.90 7.15
N THR A 399 4.49 4.97 6.97
CA THR A 399 4.09 6.15 6.19
C THR A 399 4.81 6.26 4.85
N GLN A 400 5.89 5.50 4.65
CA GLN A 400 6.58 5.45 3.36
C GLN A 400 5.64 4.95 2.25
N GLY A 401 5.74 5.58 1.07
CA GLY A 401 4.91 5.26 -0.09
C GLY A 401 3.46 5.73 0.00
N LEU A 402 3.07 6.41 1.08
CA LEU A 402 1.79 7.10 1.16
C LEU A 402 1.92 8.50 0.55
N THR A 403 0.90 8.92 -0.19
CA THR A 403 0.82 10.27 -0.75
C THR A 403 0.09 11.22 0.17
N ASP A 404 -0.98 10.73 0.81
CA ASP A 404 -1.81 11.53 1.71
C ASP A 404 -2.64 10.67 2.67
N LEU A 405 -2.98 11.28 3.80
CA LEU A 405 -3.92 10.77 4.78
C LEU A 405 -4.90 11.88 5.16
N VAL A 406 -6.15 11.53 5.42
CA VAL A 406 -7.17 12.49 5.87
C VAL A 406 -7.68 12.10 7.25
N PHE A 407 -7.70 13.07 8.16
CA PHE A 407 -8.11 12.88 9.56
C PHE A 407 -9.38 13.70 9.86
N PRO A 408 -10.58 13.17 9.60
CA PRO A 408 -11.81 13.89 9.94
C PRO A 408 -11.90 14.10 11.45
N PHE A 409 -12.29 15.31 11.87
CA PHE A 409 -12.40 15.71 13.28
C PHE A 409 -11.16 15.40 14.11
N ALA A 410 -10.00 15.76 13.57
CA ALA A 410 -8.70 15.42 14.13
C ALA A 410 -8.50 15.92 15.56
N SER A 411 -7.94 15.07 16.40
CA SER A 411 -7.42 15.37 17.74
C SER A 411 -5.89 15.28 17.72
N ALA A 412 -5.20 16.17 18.42
CA ALA A 412 -3.75 16.20 18.44
C ALA A 412 -3.17 15.54 19.68
N PHE A 413 -2.02 14.89 19.52
CA PHE A 413 -1.22 14.34 20.62
C PHE A 413 -0.06 15.27 20.95
N ARG A 414 0.16 15.52 22.26
CA ARG A 414 1.25 16.36 22.74
C ARG A 414 2.18 15.52 23.61
N PRO A 415 3.47 15.39 23.25
CA PRO A 415 4.43 14.70 24.08
C PRO A 415 4.85 15.55 25.29
N ASN A 416 5.10 14.90 26.41
CA ASN A 416 5.80 15.44 27.57
C ASN A 416 7.20 14.81 27.64
N PRO A 417 8.25 15.48 27.15
CA PRO A 417 9.58 14.88 27.02
C PRO A 417 10.15 14.35 28.36
N LEU A 418 9.88 15.05 29.47
CA LEU A 418 10.38 14.65 30.79
C LEU A 418 9.75 13.34 31.28
N VAL A 419 8.47 13.13 30.99
CA VAL A 419 7.76 11.91 31.38
C VAL A 419 8.14 10.78 30.43
N LEU A 420 8.23 11.02 29.14
CA LEU A 420 8.67 10.04 28.12
C LEU A 420 10.06 9.49 28.46
N GLU A 421 11.03 10.37 28.75
CA GLU A 421 12.38 9.97 29.11
C GLU A 421 12.38 9.12 30.40
N ARG A 422 11.64 9.54 31.43
CA ARG A 422 11.51 8.81 32.69
C ARG A 422 10.81 7.47 32.54
N ALA A 423 9.82 7.41 31.64
CA ALA A 423 9.08 6.19 31.33
C ALA A 423 9.88 5.23 30.42
N GLY A 424 10.94 5.70 29.76
CA GLY A 424 11.67 4.92 28.76
C GLY A 424 10.82 4.63 27.49
N VAL A 425 9.89 5.53 27.16
CA VAL A 425 9.00 5.41 26.00
C VAL A 425 9.44 6.42 24.94
N SER A 426 9.65 5.93 23.72
CA SER A 426 9.91 6.80 22.56
C SER A 426 8.60 7.32 21.97
N PHE A 427 8.63 8.53 21.43
CA PHE A 427 7.50 9.16 20.74
C PHE A 427 7.91 9.52 19.32
N THR A 428 7.37 8.82 18.34
CA THR A 428 7.66 9.04 16.91
C THR A 428 6.43 9.57 16.21
N PRO A 429 6.43 10.86 15.78
CA PRO A 429 5.34 11.40 14.98
C PRO A 429 5.27 10.68 13.63
N LEU A 430 4.08 10.21 13.24
CA LEU A 430 3.83 9.56 11.95
C LEU A 430 3.13 10.50 10.97
N ALA A 431 2.15 11.27 11.45
CA ALA A 431 1.44 12.27 10.66
C ALA A 431 1.32 13.57 11.45
N THR A 432 1.71 14.66 10.82
CA THR A 432 1.73 16.00 11.40
C THR A 432 1.10 16.97 10.40
N THR A 433 0.21 17.84 10.85
CA THR A 433 -0.42 18.84 9.99
C THR A 433 0.59 19.87 9.48
N ASP A 434 0.17 20.70 8.52
CA ASP A 434 0.96 21.81 8.02
C ASP A 434 1.17 22.94 9.06
N GLU A 435 2.02 23.89 8.75
CA GLU A 435 2.34 25.05 9.61
C GLU A 435 1.20 26.07 9.70
N ILE A 436 0.26 26.02 8.76
CA ILE A 436 -0.88 26.92 8.68
C ILE A 436 -2.16 26.35 9.29
N SER A 437 -2.05 25.16 9.90
CA SER A 437 -3.15 24.56 10.65
C SER A 437 -3.44 25.33 11.94
N TRP A 438 -4.68 25.26 12.39
CA TRP A 438 -5.10 25.94 13.63
C TRP A 438 -6.01 25.03 14.45
N ASN A 439 -6.10 25.33 15.73
CA ASN A 439 -7.05 24.69 16.63
C ASN A 439 -8.20 25.68 16.96
N SER A 440 -9.35 25.13 17.19
CA SER A 440 -10.53 25.89 17.60
C SER A 440 -11.25 25.20 18.75
N ALA A 441 -11.81 26.03 19.64
CA ALA A 441 -12.67 25.49 20.69
C ALA A 441 -13.88 24.78 20.08
N PHE A 442 -14.27 23.68 20.69
CA PHE A 442 -15.44 22.92 20.29
C PHE A 442 -16.71 23.79 20.26
N ARG A 443 -17.51 23.60 19.21
CA ARG A 443 -18.87 24.12 19.07
C ARG A 443 -19.76 23.05 18.45
N PRO A 444 -21.03 22.89 18.90
CA PRO A 444 -21.94 21.87 18.36
C PRO A 444 -22.28 22.06 16.87
N GLN A 445 -22.11 23.28 16.35
CA GLN A 445 -22.36 23.61 14.96
C GLN A 445 -21.14 24.27 14.34
N LEU A 446 -21.00 24.13 13.04
CA LEU A 446 -19.91 24.70 12.27
C LEU A 446 -19.92 26.23 12.38
N THR A 447 -18.81 26.81 12.84
CA THR A 447 -18.61 28.26 12.96
C THR A 447 -17.53 28.75 12.02
N ASP A 448 -17.52 30.07 11.74
CA ASP A 448 -16.47 30.68 10.91
C ASP A 448 -15.07 30.44 11.47
N GLY A 449 -14.90 30.42 12.79
CA GLY A 449 -13.60 30.14 13.42
C GLY A 449 -13.08 28.72 13.23
N MET A 450 -13.94 27.77 12.91
CA MET A 450 -13.55 26.39 12.53
C MET A 450 -13.19 26.29 11.06
N GLN A 451 -13.75 27.15 10.21
CA GLN A 451 -13.56 27.12 8.76
C GLN A 451 -12.46 28.07 8.29
N ARG A 452 -12.18 29.10 9.04
CA ARG A 452 -11.22 30.14 8.66
C ARG A 452 -10.08 30.24 9.68
N PRO A 453 -8.86 30.36 9.22
CA PRO A 453 -7.72 30.51 10.12
C PRO A 453 -7.82 31.81 10.89
N PRO A 454 -7.32 31.86 12.13
CA PRO A 454 -7.18 33.07 12.89
C PRO A 454 -6.26 34.05 12.13
N MET A 455 -6.57 35.36 12.19
CA MET A 455 -5.73 36.38 11.57
C MET A 455 -4.34 36.45 12.20
N GLU A 456 -4.23 36.11 13.49
CA GLU A 456 -2.97 36.03 14.20
C GLU A 456 -2.19 34.79 13.76
N THR A 457 -1.07 34.95 13.10
CA THR A 457 -0.18 33.88 12.66
C THR A 457 0.40 33.08 13.83
N SER A 458 0.49 33.66 15.02
CA SER A 458 0.94 33.03 16.27
C SER A 458 0.04 31.86 16.74
N ARG A 459 -1.19 31.77 16.25
CA ARG A 459 -2.14 30.67 16.54
C ARG A 459 -2.10 29.54 15.51
N ARG A 460 -1.23 29.66 14.50
CA ARG A 460 -1.04 28.61 13.49
C ARG A 460 0.18 27.80 13.86
N GLN A 461 0.03 26.49 13.85
CA GLN A 461 1.10 25.58 14.23
C GLN A 461 0.86 24.17 13.66
N ARG A 462 1.90 23.36 13.70
CA ARG A 462 1.81 21.94 13.38
C ARG A 462 1.21 21.17 14.55
N PHE A 463 0.37 20.18 14.24
CA PHE A 463 -0.24 19.27 15.20
C PHE A 463 0.09 17.84 14.84
N VAL A 464 0.57 17.05 15.79
CA VAL A 464 0.77 15.61 15.62
C VAL A 464 -0.57 14.90 15.77
N VAL A 465 -1.08 14.30 14.70
CA VAL A 465 -2.37 13.61 14.67
C VAL A 465 -2.23 12.09 14.59
N ALA A 466 -1.03 11.58 14.33
CA ALA A 466 -0.70 10.16 14.46
C ALA A 466 0.69 9.99 15.03
N THR A 467 0.86 9.06 15.96
CA THR A 467 2.15 8.79 16.61
C THR A 467 2.31 7.32 16.98
N LEU A 468 3.56 6.84 16.90
CA LEU A 468 3.97 5.54 17.39
C LEU A 468 4.73 5.74 18.71
N LEU A 469 4.33 5.01 19.73
CA LEU A 469 5.02 4.91 21.02
C LEU A 469 5.66 3.53 21.11
N GLU A 470 6.93 3.47 21.51
CA GLU A 470 7.66 2.21 21.69
C GLU A 470 8.44 2.22 22.98
N GLY A 471 8.41 1.12 23.72
CA GLY A 471 9.12 0.98 24.98
C GLY A 471 8.45 0.02 25.95
N ALA A 472 8.94 -0.03 27.17
CA ALA A 472 8.32 -0.75 28.27
C ALA A 472 7.34 0.19 28.99
N PHE A 473 6.07 0.06 28.69
CA PHE A 473 5.04 0.98 29.18
C PHE A 473 4.86 0.86 30.71
N PRO A 474 4.96 1.97 31.47
CA PRO A 474 4.69 1.96 32.90
C PRO A 474 3.19 1.75 33.14
N THR A 475 2.84 0.90 34.10
CA THR A 475 1.45 0.64 34.46
C THR A 475 0.82 1.85 35.19
N ALA A 476 -0.45 2.09 34.90
CA ALA A 476 -1.28 3.03 35.67
C ALA A 476 -1.84 2.39 36.96
N PHE A 477 -1.68 1.08 37.12
CA PHE A 477 -2.20 0.31 38.26
C PHE A 477 -1.03 -0.43 38.98
N PRO A 478 -0.35 0.22 39.94
CA PRO A 478 0.81 -0.37 40.56
C PRO A 478 0.46 -1.62 41.40
N PRO A 479 1.43 -2.55 41.60
CA PRO A 479 1.24 -3.72 42.42
C PRO A 479 0.84 -3.35 43.84
N GLY A 480 -0.13 -4.08 44.40
CA GLY A 480 -0.66 -3.84 45.76
C GLY A 480 -1.87 -2.92 45.82
N ASP A 481 -2.19 -2.21 44.72
CA ASP A 481 -3.44 -1.46 44.62
C ASP A 481 -4.63 -2.41 44.45
N PRO A 482 -5.83 -2.02 44.93
CA PRO A 482 -7.02 -2.81 44.68
C PRO A 482 -7.36 -2.83 43.18
N ILE A 483 -7.61 -4.02 42.61
CA ILE A 483 -8.13 -4.15 41.25
C ILE A 483 -9.49 -3.43 41.18
N PRO A 484 -9.68 -2.48 40.23
CA PRO A 484 -10.95 -1.81 40.07
C PRO A 484 -12.07 -2.82 39.81
N ARG A 485 -13.23 -2.60 40.40
CA ARG A 485 -14.41 -3.46 40.20
C ARG A 485 -15.18 -3.08 38.95
N TRP A 486 -15.94 -4.03 38.43
CA TRP A 486 -16.93 -3.77 37.41
C TRP A 486 -18.10 -2.99 38.02
N ARG A 487 -18.71 -2.13 37.25
CA ARG A 487 -19.87 -1.36 37.70
C ARG A 487 -21.05 -2.26 38.08
N SER A 488 -21.21 -3.35 37.34
CA SER A 488 -22.24 -4.38 37.59
C SER A 488 -22.07 -5.10 38.93
N GLU A 489 -20.85 -5.20 39.47
CA GLU A 489 -20.59 -5.84 40.79
C GLU A 489 -21.05 -4.98 41.97
N SER A 490 -21.20 -3.68 41.77
CA SER A 490 -21.44 -2.71 42.86
C SER A 490 -22.92 -2.47 43.15
N VAL A 491 -23.83 -2.91 42.28
CA VAL A 491 -25.25 -2.65 42.36
C VAL A 491 -26.01 -3.95 42.10
N ALA A 492 -26.85 -4.38 43.08
CA ALA A 492 -27.75 -5.51 42.88
C ALA A 492 -28.88 -5.13 41.89
N GLU A 493 -29.55 -6.13 41.29
CA GLU A 493 -30.70 -5.91 40.37
C GLU A 493 -31.82 -5.09 41.01
N ASP A 494 -31.92 -5.12 42.33
CA ASP A 494 -32.92 -4.34 43.11
C ASP A 494 -32.45 -2.91 43.50
N GLY A 495 -31.25 -2.50 43.04
CA GLY A 495 -30.65 -1.19 43.32
C GLY A 495 -30.00 -1.04 44.70
N ASN A 496 -29.92 -2.10 45.48
CA ASN A 496 -29.26 -2.08 46.80
C ASN A 496 -27.76 -2.28 46.66
N LEU A 497 -26.99 -1.67 47.58
CA LEU A 497 -25.53 -1.90 47.65
C LEU A 497 -25.28 -3.32 48.17
N VAL A 498 -24.58 -4.12 47.42
CA VAL A 498 -24.19 -5.50 47.79
C VAL A 498 -22.95 -5.42 48.70
N GLU A 499 -22.96 -6.19 49.80
CA GLU A 499 -21.77 -6.37 50.61
C GLU A 499 -20.74 -7.22 49.81
N LEU A 500 -19.76 -6.55 49.27
CA LEU A 500 -18.80 -7.15 48.36
C LEU A 500 -17.59 -7.74 49.11
N PRO A 501 -17.06 -8.88 48.68
CA PRO A 501 -15.82 -9.42 49.21
C PRO A 501 -14.66 -8.41 49.04
N PRO A 502 -13.60 -8.50 49.86
CA PRO A 502 -12.46 -7.60 49.72
C PRO A 502 -11.90 -7.65 48.28
N PRO A 503 -11.51 -6.49 47.72
CA PRO A 503 -10.99 -6.46 46.35
C PRO A 503 -9.70 -7.27 46.24
N ARG A 504 -9.52 -7.99 45.16
CA ARG A 504 -8.22 -8.60 44.83
C ARG A 504 -7.20 -7.49 44.57
N LEU A 505 -5.96 -7.73 44.97
CA LEU A 505 -4.88 -6.78 44.75
C LEU A 505 -4.23 -7.00 43.36
N VAL A 506 -3.74 -5.91 42.80
CA VAL A 506 -2.95 -5.96 41.55
C VAL A 506 -1.65 -6.73 41.84
N GLU A 507 -1.45 -7.78 41.07
CA GLU A 507 -0.20 -8.55 41.11
C GLU A 507 0.86 -7.87 40.26
N ALA A 508 2.13 -8.02 40.68
CA ALA A 508 3.26 -7.61 39.85
C ALA A 508 3.25 -8.36 38.53
N VAL A 509 3.52 -7.65 37.45
CA VAL A 509 3.62 -8.20 36.08
C VAL A 509 4.98 -7.86 35.53
N ASP A 510 5.62 -8.82 34.89
CA ASP A 510 6.82 -8.56 34.12
C ASP A 510 6.45 -7.63 32.96
N THR A 511 7.12 -6.48 32.90
CA THR A 511 6.94 -5.52 31.82
C THR A 511 7.74 -5.98 30.62
N ALA A 512 7.09 -6.02 29.45
CA ALA A 512 7.74 -6.32 28.19
C ALA A 512 7.69 -5.11 27.24
N PRO A 513 8.70 -4.91 26.40
CA PRO A 513 8.65 -3.87 25.39
C PRO A 513 7.44 -4.08 24.48
N GLY A 514 6.68 -3.03 24.26
CA GLY A 514 5.49 -3.02 23.42
C GLY A 514 5.50 -1.85 22.43
N ARG A 515 4.51 -1.85 21.55
CA ARG A 515 4.27 -0.79 20.58
C ARG A 515 2.82 -0.33 20.67
N VAL A 516 2.62 0.95 20.86
CA VAL A 516 1.30 1.56 20.90
C VAL A 516 1.20 2.62 19.83
N LEU A 517 0.22 2.49 18.95
CA LEU A 517 -0.05 3.44 17.90
C LEU A 517 -1.31 4.22 18.22
N LEU A 518 -1.20 5.55 18.22
CA LEU A 518 -2.29 6.47 18.52
C LEU A 518 -2.65 7.22 17.23
N LEU A 519 -3.92 7.12 16.80
CA LEU A 519 -4.48 7.86 15.68
C LEU A 519 -5.54 8.83 16.21
N GLY A 520 -5.36 10.12 15.94
CA GLY A 520 -6.20 11.21 16.44
C GLY A 520 -7.49 11.42 15.64
N SER A 521 -8.02 10.37 15.03
CA SER A 521 -9.34 10.37 14.40
C SER A 521 -9.86 8.94 14.31
N SER A 522 -10.95 8.65 15.00
CA SER A 522 -11.67 7.39 14.84
C SER A 522 -12.48 7.37 13.53
N ASP A 523 -12.89 8.55 13.07
CA ASP A 523 -13.69 8.73 11.87
C ASP A 523 -12.97 8.30 10.58
N MET A 524 -11.62 8.26 10.56
CA MET A 524 -10.87 7.76 9.42
C MET A 524 -11.12 6.27 9.10
N ALA A 525 -11.69 5.51 10.04
CA ALA A 525 -11.99 4.08 9.91
C ALA A 525 -13.50 3.76 9.86
N LYS A 526 -14.38 4.76 10.00
CA LYS A 526 -15.84 4.59 9.95
C LYS A 526 -16.35 4.49 8.52
N VAL A 527 -17.50 3.83 8.33
CA VAL A 527 -18.14 3.60 7.02
C VAL A 527 -18.41 4.88 6.25
N VAL A 528 -19.00 5.90 6.90
CA VAL A 528 -19.40 7.16 6.22
C VAL A 528 -18.21 7.97 5.72
N PRO A 529 -17.20 8.26 6.54
CA PRO A 529 -16.00 8.95 6.07
C PRO A 529 -15.31 8.22 4.91
N LEU A 530 -15.22 6.89 4.95
CA LEU A 530 -14.64 6.10 3.88
C LEU A 530 -15.40 6.20 2.55
N GLN A 531 -16.72 6.40 2.60
CA GLN A 531 -17.56 6.58 1.41
C GLN A 531 -17.49 8.01 0.86
N VAL A 532 -17.41 9.00 1.75
CA VAL A 532 -17.45 10.43 1.41
C VAL A 532 -16.07 10.94 0.99
N LEU A 533 -15.02 10.47 1.66
CA LEU A 533 -13.62 10.83 1.38
C LEU A 533 -13.01 9.86 0.36
N ARG A 534 -13.41 9.98 -0.90
CA ARG A 534 -12.91 9.11 -1.97
C ARG A 534 -11.43 9.38 -2.28
N GLY A 535 -10.71 8.31 -2.62
CA GLY A 535 -9.32 8.39 -3.10
C GLY A 535 -8.29 8.65 -2.01
N THR A 536 -8.65 8.54 -0.71
CA THR A 536 -7.69 8.64 0.39
C THR A 536 -6.96 7.32 0.62
N GLN A 537 -5.75 7.40 1.18
CA GLN A 537 -4.96 6.22 1.53
C GLN A 537 -5.15 5.76 2.99
N ASN A 538 -6.22 6.21 3.65
CA ASN A 538 -6.51 5.84 5.04
C ASN A 538 -6.62 4.33 5.25
N PHE A 539 -7.32 3.64 4.34
CA PHE A 539 -7.52 2.19 4.47
C PHE A 539 -6.22 1.40 4.27
N PRO A 540 -5.44 1.67 3.21
CA PRO A 540 -4.10 1.10 3.07
C PRO A 540 -3.18 1.36 4.27
N PHE A 541 -3.27 2.54 4.87
CA PHE A 541 -2.50 2.89 6.07
C PHE A 541 -2.92 2.06 7.28
N LEU A 542 -4.23 1.98 7.56
CA LEU A 542 -4.76 1.16 8.66
C LEU A 542 -4.38 -0.32 8.51
N ALA A 543 -4.52 -0.87 7.30
CA ALA A 543 -4.12 -2.25 7.01
C ALA A 543 -2.61 -2.45 7.28
N GLY A 544 -1.77 -1.53 6.80
CA GLY A 544 -0.32 -1.59 7.04
C GLY A 544 0.06 -1.50 8.53
N ILE A 545 -0.66 -0.70 9.32
CA ILE A 545 -0.48 -0.64 10.77
C ILE A 545 -0.78 -2.00 11.40
N VAL A 546 -1.95 -2.55 11.10
CA VAL A 546 -2.40 -3.82 11.68
C VAL A 546 -1.44 -4.95 11.30
N GLU A 547 -1.01 -5.01 10.04
CA GLU A 547 0.00 -5.95 9.58
C GLU A 547 1.33 -5.78 10.35
N SER A 548 1.84 -4.55 10.46
CA SER A 548 3.09 -4.26 11.17
C SER A 548 3.06 -4.67 12.64
N LEU A 549 1.95 -4.36 13.32
CA LEU A 549 1.80 -4.64 14.73
C LEU A 549 1.55 -6.13 15.01
N THR A 550 0.98 -6.87 14.04
CA THR A 550 0.60 -8.27 14.21
C THR A 550 1.66 -9.23 13.67
N LEU A 551 2.25 -8.91 12.52
CA LEU A 551 3.07 -9.82 11.72
C LEU A 551 4.55 -9.48 11.74
N GLY A 552 4.92 -8.36 12.33
CA GLY A 552 6.28 -7.84 12.34
C GLY A 552 6.54 -6.81 11.24
N GLN A 553 7.72 -6.20 11.30
CA GLN A 553 8.07 -5.09 10.40
C GLN A 553 8.46 -5.53 8.98
N ASP A 554 8.74 -6.82 8.76
CA ASP A 554 9.26 -7.32 7.48
C ASP A 554 8.35 -6.97 6.29
N LEU A 555 7.03 -7.24 6.39
CA LEU A 555 6.08 -6.93 5.31
C LEU A 555 5.91 -5.42 5.08
N VAL A 556 5.98 -4.64 6.14
CA VAL A 556 5.86 -3.17 6.04
C VAL A 556 7.08 -2.57 5.34
N ASN A 557 8.29 -3.11 5.59
CA ASN A 557 9.50 -2.69 4.90
C ASN A 557 9.42 -2.98 3.39
N ILE A 558 8.83 -4.12 2.99
CA ILE A 558 8.57 -4.41 1.57
C ILE A 558 7.60 -3.38 0.97
N ARG A 559 6.55 -3.03 1.70
CA ARG A 559 5.57 -2.02 1.27
C ARG A 559 6.20 -0.64 1.09
N ALA A 560 7.13 -0.26 1.94
CA ALA A 560 7.83 1.01 1.92
C ALA A 560 8.66 1.26 0.64
N LYS A 561 9.00 0.20 -0.11
CA LYS A 561 9.73 0.26 -1.39
C LYS A 561 8.93 0.87 -2.55
N ARG A 562 7.68 1.29 -2.34
CA ARG A 562 6.88 1.92 -3.39
C ARG A 562 7.51 3.24 -3.84
N PRO A 563 7.74 3.45 -5.15
CA PRO A 563 8.17 4.74 -5.64
C PRO A 563 7.08 5.78 -5.36
N VAL A 564 7.44 6.83 -4.66
CA VAL A 564 6.54 7.98 -4.49
C VAL A 564 6.48 8.70 -5.84
N PRO A 565 5.28 8.92 -6.42
CA PRO A 565 5.14 9.73 -7.62
C PRO A 565 5.69 11.13 -7.31
N ARG A 566 6.85 11.44 -7.88
CA ARG A 566 7.41 12.79 -7.77
C ARG A 566 6.85 13.59 -8.94
N PRO A 567 6.03 14.63 -8.71
CA PRO A 567 5.67 15.53 -9.78
C PRO A 567 6.96 16.11 -10.36
N LEU A 568 7.04 16.18 -11.67
CA LEU A 568 8.17 16.85 -12.33
C LEU A 568 8.29 18.27 -11.76
N ALA A 569 9.45 18.59 -11.24
CA ALA A 569 9.71 19.94 -10.75
C ALA A 569 9.45 20.94 -11.89
N GLU A 570 8.74 22.01 -11.58
CA GLU A 570 8.52 23.08 -12.55
C GLU A 570 9.87 23.65 -12.95
N THR A 571 10.31 23.35 -14.17
CA THR A 571 11.55 23.89 -14.70
C THR A 571 11.34 25.34 -15.10
N THR A 572 12.21 26.22 -14.66
CA THR A 572 12.19 27.62 -15.07
C THR A 572 12.45 27.77 -16.57
N ALA A 573 11.97 28.85 -17.18
CA ALA A 573 12.21 29.13 -18.61
C ALA A 573 13.71 29.14 -18.94
N ARG A 574 14.56 29.57 -17.98
CA ARG A 574 16.01 29.57 -18.11
C ARG A 574 16.63 28.17 -18.15
N GLU A 575 16.18 27.27 -17.31
CA GLU A 575 16.63 25.87 -17.30
C GLU A 575 16.23 25.14 -18.57
N ARG A 576 14.99 25.34 -19.06
CA ARG A 576 14.54 24.80 -20.34
C ARG A 576 15.38 25.30 -21.49
N TRP A 577 15.70 26.61 -21.52
CA TRP A 577 16.57 27.21 -22.52
C TRP A 577 17.97 26.58 -22.51
N TRP A 578 18.59 26.44 -21.32
CA TRP A 578 19.88 25.80 -21.19
C TRP A 578 19.88 24.34 -21.64
N ALA A 579 18.89 23.55 -21.19
CA ALA A 579 18.78 22.15 -21.58
C ALA A 579 18.62 21.99 -23.11
N THR A 580 17.84 22.85 -23.74
CA THR A 580 17.65 22.85 -25.20
C THR A 580 18.97 23.17 -25.93
N TRP A 581 19.67 24.23 -25.53
CA TRP A 581 20.90 24.64 -26.21
C TRP A 581 22.09 23.71 -25.95
N VAL A 582 22.21 23.12 -24.79
CA VAL A 582 23.22 22.09 -24.50
C VAL A 582 23.00 20.88 -25.41
N ASN A 583 21.77 20.44 -25.64
CA ASN A 583 21.50 19.32 -26.54
C ASN A 583 21.70 19.68 -28.03
N ILE A 584 21.20 20.84 -28.47
CA ILE A 584 21.23 21.23 -29.89
C ILE A 584 22.62 21.65 -30.34
N VAL A 585 23.38 22.35 -29.49
CA VAL A 585 24.70 22.93 -29.84
C VAL A 585 25.82 22.23 -29.11
N GLY A 586 25.68 21.94 -27.82
CA GLY A 586 26.74 21.40 -26.97
C GLY A 586 27.16 19.99 -27.41
N VAL A 587 26.22 19.10 -27.66
CA VAL A 587 26.53 17.72 -28.08
C VAL A 587 27.20 17.70 -29.47
N PRO A 588 26.67 18.36 -30.53
CA PRO A 588 27.38 18.45 -31.81
C PRO A 588 28.75 19.11 -31.72
N ALA A 589 28.89 20.17 -30.90
CA ALA A 589 30.18 20.84 -30.68
C ALA A 589 31.20 19.91 -30.01
N ALA A 590 30.79 19.12 -29.02
CA ALA A 590 31.65 18.13 -28.36
C ALA A 590 32.11 17.03 -29.35
N ILE A 591 31.22 16.55 -30.20
CA ILE A 591 31.59 15.57 -31.27
C ILE A 591 32.57 16.17 -32.25
N LEU A 592 32.35 17.41 -32.69
CA LEU A 592 33.26 18.15 -33.57
C LEU A 592 34.63 18.38 -32.91
N ALA A 593 34.66 18.78 -31.65
CA ALA A 593 35.91 18.96 -30.90
C ALA A 593 36.69 17.62 -30.76
N ALA A 594 35.99 16.53 -30.45
CA ALA A 594 36.61 15.19 -30.41
C ALA A 594 37.17 14.75 -31.77
N ALA A 595 36.46 15.03 -32.87
CA ALA A 595 36.90 14.74 -34.22
C ALA A 595 38.14 15.57 -34.61
N LEU A 596 38.18 16.86 -34.27
CA LEU A 596 39.32 17.75 -34.49
C LEU A 596 40.54 17.32 -33.67
N LEU A 597 40.33 16.97 -32.40
CA LEU A 597 41.39 16.46 -31.52
C LEU A 597 42.00 15.17 -32.07
N ARG A 598 41.14 14.22 -32.50
CA ARG A 598 41.60 12.98 -33.17
C ARG A 598 42.35 13.25 -34.46
N SER A 599 41.86 14.21 -35.28
CA SER A 599 42.54 14.61 -36.51
C SER A 599 43.90 15.26 -36.23
N GLY A 600 44.00 16.11 -35.19
CA GLY A 600 45.23 16.69 -34.72
C GLY A 600 46.27 15.64 -34.27
N LEU A 601 45.83 14.72 -33.39
CA LEU A 601 46.66 13.61 -32.90
C LEU A 601 47.15 12.71 -34.06
N ARG A 602 46.28 12.44 -35.05
CA ARG A 602 46.63 11.68 -36.24
C ARG A 602 47.70 12.38 -37.09
N ARG A 603 47.61 13.72 -37.27
CA ARG A 603 48.60 14.51 -38.00
C ARG A 603 49.95 14.50 -37.27
N VAL A 604 49.95 14.60 -35.95
CA VAL A 604 51.17 14.51 -35.13
C VAL A 604 51.82 13.12 -35.26
N ALA A 605 51.00 12.06 -35.17
CA ALA A 605 51.47 10.69 -35.32
C ALA A 605 52.05 10.40 -36.75
N VAL A 606 51.41 10.94 -37.80
CA VAL A 606 51.91 10.81 -39.19
C VAL A 606 53.23 11.56 -39.34
N ARG A 607 53.40 12.78 -38.84
CA ARG A 607 54.66 13.53 -38.87
C ARG A 607 55.78 12.84 -38.07
N ALA A 608 55.44 12.27 -36.90
CA ALA A 608 56.41 11.50 -36.13
C ALA A 608 56.86 10.24 -36.88
N TYR A 609 55.98 9.59 -37.60
CA TYR A 609 56.26 8.43 -38.44
C TYR A 609 57.14 8.82 -39.64
N GLU A 610 56.87 9.93 -40.34
CA GLU A 610 57.66 10.47 -41.44
C GLU A 610 59.07 10.82 -40.97
N MET A 611 59.24 11.49 -39.83
CA MET A 611 60.55 11.82 -39.25
C MET A 611 61.33 10.59 -38.80
N ALA A 612 60.68 9.52 -38.37
CA ALA A 612 61.36 8.25 -38.04
C ALA A 612 61.83 7.51 -39.31
N PHE A 613 61.04 7.59 -40.40
CA PHE A 613 61.34 6.98 -41.67
C PHE A 613 62.53 7.66 -42.40
N ASP A 614 62.60 9.00 -42.33
CA ASP A 614 63.73 9.77 -42.88
C ASP A 614 65.06 9.54 -42.13
N ARG A 615 64.97 9.19 -40.83
CA ARG A 615 66.19 8.80 -40.05
C ARG A 615 66.69 7.43 -40.40
N GLU A 616 65.84 6.45 -40.72
CA GLU A 616 66.27 5.12 -41.14
C GLU A 616 66.75 5.05 -42.60
N GLY A 617 66.34 6.02 -43.45
CA GLY A 617 66.75 6.14 -44.84
C GLY A 617 68.06 6.89 -45.07
N GLY A 618 68.59 7.60 -44.04
CA GLY A 618 69.88 8.36 -44.11
C GLY A 618 71.14 7.62 -43.70
N GLU A 619 71.03 6.40 -43.19
CA GLU A 619 72.22 5.58 -42.79
C GLU A 619 72.59 4.49 -43.82
N GLY A 620 72.16 4.64 -45.08
CA GLY A 620 72.43 3.69 -46.15
C GLY A 620 72.91 4.38 -47.43
N CYS A 621 73.99 5.18 -47.33
CA CYS A 621 74.90 5.56 -48.44
C CYS A 621 76.34 5.54 -47.97
#